data_c91035367c6b21089be782d9fae42593
#
_entry.id   c91035367c6b21089be782d9fae42593
#
_cell.length_a   1.000
_cell.length_b   1.000
_cell.length_c   1.000
_cell.angle_alpha   90.00
_cell.angle_beta   90.00
_cell.angle_gamma   90.00
#
_symmetry.space_group_name_H-M   'P 1'
#
loop_
_entity.id
_entity.type
_entity.pdbx_description
1 polymer ?
#
loop_
_entity_poly.entity_id
_entity_poly.type
_entity_poly.pdbx_seq_one_letter_code
_entity_poly.pdbx_strand_id
1 'polypeptide(L)'
;YGSGDAVIGINPASDSVPVLKELNFMLDEIIHRYHIPTQSCVLTHITTGMQLIEEGAPVDLLFQSIAGTEKANAGFGVSLKLLDEGYEAVKSLHRGTIGDNCMYFETGQGSALSSNANFGVDEQTCEARCYAVARRYKPLLVNTVVGFIGPEYLYDGKQITRAGLEDHFCGKLMGLPMGCDICYTNHAEADQDDMDNLLTLLVAGGINYIMGIPGADDIMLNYQSTSFHDALYVRKLLGKKHAPEFEAWLKEMQLVNGEGNILPVKATHQLLGIEKMEEVYE
;
A
#
# COMPACT_ATOMS: atom_id res chain seq x y z
N TYR A 1 -10.27 -11.00 7.83
CA TYR A 1 -9.95 -12.09 6.90
C TYR A 1 -8.54 -12.64 7.05
N GLY A 2 -7.66 -12.01 7.83
CA GLY A 2 -6.28 -12.45 8.01
C GLY A 2 -5.39 -12.23 6.77
N SER A 3 -5.71 -11.26 5.94
CA SER A 3 -4.93 -10.91 4.75
C SER A 3 -3.97 -9.75 4.96
N GLY A 4 -4.22 -8.88 5.94
CA GLY A 4 -3.41 -7.70 6.21
C GLY A 4 -2.31 -7.99 7.20
N ASP A 5 -1.08 -8.09 6.76
CA ASP A 5 0.07 -8.41 7.61
C ASP A 5 1.26 -7.46 7.46
N ALA A 6 1.23 -6.52 6.54
CA ALA A 6 2.30 -5.55 6.39
C ALA A 6 1.92 -4.17 6.97
N VAL A 7 0.83 -3.60 6.52
CA VAL A 7 0.36 -2.26 6.90
C VAL A 7 -1.16 -2.21 6.99
N ILE A 8 -1.65 -1.47 7.97
CA ILE A 8 -3.03 -0.99 7.98
C ILE A 8 -3.02 0.43 7.43
N GLY A 9 -3.60 0.62 6.24
CA GLY A 9 -3.67 1.91 5.55
C GLY A 9 -5.06 2.52 5.55
N ILE A 10 -5.11 3.84 5.62
CA ILE A 10 -6.32 4.62 5.36
C ILE A 10 -6.02 5.66 4.29
N ASN A 11 -6.86 5.68 3.26
CA ASN A 11 -6.88 6.73 2.26
C ASN A 11 -7.95 7.75 2.69
N PRO A 12 -7.57 8.90 3.27
CA PRO A 12 -8.52 9.84 3.83
C PRO A 12 -9.26 10.62 2.74
N ALA A 13 -10.54 10.87 2.94
CA ALA A 13 -11.33 11.72 2.05
C ALA A 13 -11.09 13.23 2.25
N SER A 14 -10.22 13.61 3.19
CA SER A 14 -9.92 15.00 3.55
C SER A 14 -8.44 15.13 3.89
N ASP A 15 -7.84 16.27 3.56
CA ASP A 15 -6.49 16.69 3.96
C ASP A 15 -6.49 17.56 5.24
N SER A 16 -7.62 17.64 5.94
CA SER A 16 -7.76 18.37 7.20
C SER A 16 -6.87 17.78 8.28
N VAL A 17 -5.88 18.53 8.72
CA VAL A 17 -4.92 18.09 9.75
C VAL A 17 -5.59 17.57 11.03
N PRO A 18 -6.63 18.22 11.60
CA PRO A 18 -7.35 17.66 12.76
C PRO A 18 -7.92 16.27 12.50
N VAL A 19 -8.54 16.03 11.33
CA VAL A 19 -9.12 14.73 10.95
C VAL A 19 -8.03 13.70 10.78
N LEU A 20 -6.95 14.05 10.07
CA LEU A 20 -5.82 13.14 9.85
C LEU A 20 -5.11 12.76 11.15
N LYS A 21 -5.01 13.69 12.08
CA LYS A 21 -4.47 13.46 13.42
C LYS A 21 -5.31 12.47 14.20
N GLU A 22 -6.62 12.63 14.17
CA GLU A 22 -7.59 11.72 14.81
C GLU A 22 -7.50 10.31 14.22
N LEU A 23 -7.37 10.18 12.89
CA LEU A 23 -7.18 8.89 12.22
C LEU A 23 -5.87 8.20 12.64
N ASN A 24 -4.77 8.95 12.77
CA ASN A 24 -3.49 8.38 13.25
C ASN A 24 -3.63 7.84 14.68
N PHE A 25 -4.26 8.60 15.60
CA PHE A 25 -4.49 8.13 16.97
C PHE A 25 -5.43 6.94 17.03
N MET A 26 -6.48 6.91 16.21
CA MET A 26 -7.39 5.77 16.11
C MET A 26 -6.67 4.49 15.68
N LEU A 27 -5.84 4.57 14.64
CA LEU A 27 -5.06 3.41 14.17
C LEU A 27 -4.07 2.95 15.24
N ASP A 28 -3.37 3.87 15.88
CA ASP A 28 -2.44 3.59 16.96
C ASP A 28 -3.15 2.89 18.14
N GLU A 29 -4.31 3.37 18.54
CA GLU A 29 -5.12 2.73 19.59
C GLU A 29 -5.54 1.30 19.22
N ILE A 30 -6.00 1.09 17.98
CA ILE A 30 -6.41 -0.25 17.52
C ILE A 30 -5.21 -1.21 17.52
N ILE A 31 -4.08 -0.79 16.97
CA ILE A 31 -2.85 -1.59 16.92
C ILE A 31 -2.42 -1.98 18.33
N HIS A 32 -2.39 -1.03 19.27
CA HIS A 32 -1.98 -1.29 20.65
C HIS A 32 -3.01 -2.13 21.41
N ARG A 33 -4.30 -1.85 21.26
CA ARG A 33 -5.38 -2.58 21.94
C ARG A 33 -5.37 -4.07 21.62
N TYR A 34 -5.13 -4.41 20.37
CA TYR A 34 -5.17 -5.79 19.88
C TYR A 34 -3.77 -6.38 19.64
N HIS A 35 -2.71 -5.66 20.01
CA HIS A 35 -1.31 -6.08 19.83
C HIS A 35 -1.00 -6.54 18.40
N ILE A 36 -1.52 -5.83 17.39
CA ILE A 36 -1.35 -6.20 15.99
C ILE A 36 0.11 -5.93 15.57
N PRO A 37 0.86 -6.93 15.07
CA PRO A 37 2.25 -6.75 14.66
C PRO A 37 2.32 -6.12 13.26
N THR A 38 1.92 -4.87 13.14
CA THR A 38 1.85 -4.10 11.88
C THR A 38 2.21 -2.64 12.13
N GLN A 39 2.38 -1.91 11.04
CA GLN A 39 2.51 -0.45 11.05
C GLN A 39 1.27 0.19 10.41
N SER A 40 0.95 1.41 10.82
CA SER A 40 -0.14 2.17 10.23
C SER A 40 0.37 3.18 9.20
N CYS A 41 -0.51 3.54 8.28
CA CYS A 41 -0.29 4.64 7.35
C CYS A 41 -1.60 5.39 7.09
N VAL A 42 -1.64 6.67 7.38
CA VAL A 42 -2.66 7.57 6.85
C VAL A 42 -2.04 8.23 5.63
N LEU A 43 -2.55 7.88 4.43
CA LEU A 43 -1.97 8.33 3.16
C LEU A 43 -2.27 9.81 2.95
N THR A 44 -1.23 10.63 3.02
CA THR A 44 -1.33 12.09 2.82
C THR A 44 -0.02 12.62 2.28
N HIS A 45 -0.03 13.83 1.72
CA HIS A 45 1.19 14.45 1.23
C HIS A 45 2.23 14.61 2.35
N ILE A 46 3.51 14.43 2.01
CA ILE A 46 4.62 14.45 2.98
C ILE A 46 4.64 15.70 3.86
N THR A 47 4.28 16.87 3.32
CA THR A 47 4.21 18.11 4.09
C THR A 47 3.16 18.06 5.19
N THR A 48 1.99 17.49 4.89
CA THR A 48 0.93 17.28 5.88
C THR A 48 1.36 16.25 6.90
N GLY A 49 2.01 15.15 6.45
CA GLY A 49 2.58 14.15 7.35
C GLY A 49 3.61 14.73 8.32
N MET A 50 4.49 15.61 7.85
CA MET A 50 5.44 16.32 8.72
C MET A 50 4.73 17.23 9.73
N GLN A 51 3.67 17.94 9.32
CA GLN A 51 2.87 18.74 10.25
C GLN A 51 2.20 17.86 11.31
N LEU A 52 1.68 16.68 10.93
CA LEU A 52 1.12 15.73 11.90
C LEU A 52 2.17 15.29 12.94
N ILE A 53 3.42 15.04 12.50
CA ILE A 53 4.53 14.71 13.38
C ILE A 53 4.84 15.86 14.34
N GLU A 54 4.92 17.09 13.85
CA GLU A 54 5.14 18.27 14.66
C GLU A 54 4.04 18.49 15.71
N GLU A 55 2.80 18.12 15.37
CA GLU A 55 1.65 18.17 16.29
C GLU A 55 1.54 16.94 17.21
N GLY A 56 2.51 16.04 17.16
CA GLY A 56 2.61 14.88 18.05
C GLY A 56 1.73 13.68 17.66
N ALA A 57 1.31 13.56 16.41
CA ALA A 57 0.59 12.38 15.95
C ALA A 57 1.53 11.16 15.84
N PRO A 58 1.04 9.95 16.15
CA PRO A 58 1.82 8.71 16.07
C PRO A 58 1.93 8.20 14.63
N VAL A 59 2.80 8.80 13.83
CA VAL A 59 3.02 8.43 12.44
C VAL A 59 4.02 7.26 12.37
N ASP A 60 3.57 6.07 11.96
CA ASP A 60 4.44 4.91 11.77
C ASP A 60 5.14 4.95 10.40
N LEU A 61 4.38 5.27 9.36
CA LEU A 61 4.87 5.38 7.99
C LEU A 61 4.53 6.75 7.41
N LEU A 62 5.55 7.44 6.93
CA LEU A 62 5.38 8.68 6.18
C LEU A 62 5.25 8.34 4.69
N PHE A 63 4.11 8.71 4.12
CA PHE A 63 3.75 8.41 2.74
C PHE A 63 4.20 9.51 1.79
N GLN A 64 4.61 9.15 0.58
CA GLN A 64 4.72 10.06 -0.55
C GLN A 64 4.72 9.34 -1.90
N SER A 65 3.93 9.85 -2.84
CA SER A 65 4.04 9.46 -4.25
C SER A 65 5.21 10.16 -4.90
N ILE A 66 6.01 9.42 -5.70
CA ILE A 66 7.17 9.94 -6.42
C ILE A 66 7.13 9.54 -7.90
N ALA A 67 7.69 10.37 -8.76
CA ALA A 67 7.78 10.17 -10.19
C ALA A 67 9.24 10.13 -10.67
N GLY A 68 9.46 9.68 -11.91
CA GLY A 68 10.78 9.43 -12.48
C GLY A 68 11.57 10.67 -12.92
N THR A 69 11.01 11.86 -12.78
CA THR A 69 11.71 13.11 -13.13
C THR A 69 11.49 14.20 -12.11
N GLU A 70 12.48 15.07 -11.96
CA GLU A 70 12.41 16.21 -11.04
C GLU A 70 11.23 17.14 -11.40
N LYS A 71 10.97 17.36 -12.69
CA LYS A 71 9.85 18.20 -13.15
C LYS A 71 8.50 17.60 -12.74
N ALA A 72 8.32 16.28 -12.85
CA ALA A 72 7.09 15.62 -12.43
C ALA A 72 6.92 15.72 -10.91
N ASN A 73 7.98 15.45 -10.13
CA ASN A 73 7.95 15.57 -8.69
C ASN A 73 7.68 17.02 -8.23
N ALA A 74 8.25 18.01 -8.89
CA ALA A 74 7.95 19.42 -8.61
C ALA A 74 6.48 19.77 -8.85
N GLY A 75 5.82 19.12 -9.83
CA GLY A 75 4.38 19.23 -10.05
C GLY A 75 3.54 18.68 -8.89
N PHE A 76 4.06 17.73 -8.13
CA PHE A 76 3.47 17.19 -6.90
C PHE A 76 3.89 17.95 -5.64
N GLY A 77 4.70 18.99 -5.76
CA GLY A 77 5.27 19.71 -4.62
C GLY A 77 6.40 18.96 -3.91
N VAL A 78 7.03 17.99 -4.58
CA VAL A 78 8.05 17.10 -3.99
C VAL A 78 9.44 17.43 -4.52
N SER A 79 10.43 17.43 -3.63
CA SER A 79 11.86 17.55 -3.96
C SER A 79 12.66 16.57 -3.11
N LEU A 80 13.91 16.26 -3.51
CA LEU A 80 14.82 15.45 -2.69
C LEU A 80 15.04 16.08 -1.31
N LYS A 81 15.15 17.40 -1.23
CA LYS A 81 15.31 18.11 0.04
C LYS A 81 14.10 17.85 0.96
N LEU A 82 12.88 17.96 0.44
CA LEU A 82 11.68 17.71 1.20
C LEU A 82 11.58 16.24 1.66
N LEU A 83 11.98 15.30 0.80
CA LEU A 83 12.05 13.88 1.17
C LEU A 83 13.07 13.63 2.28
N ASP A 84 14.25 14.27 2.22
CA ASP A 84 15.27 14.20 3.27
C ASP A 84 14.71 14.74 4.61
N GLU A 85 14.06 15.90 4.59
CA GLU A 85 13.44 16.52 5.78
C GLU A 85 12.34 15.62 6.37
N GLY A 86 11.46 15.09 5.54
CA GLY A 86 10.38 14.18 5.97
C GLY A 86 10.92 12.87 6.55
N TYR A 87 11.94 12.29 5.91
CA TYR A 87 12.56 11.08 6.41
C TYR A 87 13.19 11.27 7.80
N GLU A 88 13.95 12.34 8.01
CA GLU A 88 14.52 12.63 9.33
C GLU A 88 13.43 12.92 10.37
N ALA A 89 12.34 13.59 10.00
CA ALA A 89 11.23 13.84 10.88
C ALA A 89 10.56 12.54 11.37
N VAL A 90 10.13 11.67 10.46
CA VAL A 90 9.45 10.42 10.84
C VAL A 90 10.40 9.45 11.54
N LYS A 91 11.65 9.38 11.13
CA LYS A 91 12.68 8.56 11.76
C LYS A 91 12.92 8.94 13.22
N SER A 92 12.81 10.23 13.56
CA SER A 92 12.98 10.72 14.94
C SER A 92 11.93 10.18 15.91
N LEU A 93 10.80 9.68 15.42
CA LEU A 93 9.75 9.06 16.23
C LEU A 93 10.10 7.64 16.69
N HIS A 94 11.10 6.99 16.07
CA HIS A 94 11.52 5.61 16.38
C HIS A 94 10.38 4.59 16.34
N ARG A 95 9.44 4.74 15.40
CA ARG A 95 8.26 3.89 15.26
C ARG A 95 8.41 2.82 14.15
N GLY A 96 9.54 2.74 13.48
CA GLY A 96 9.83 1.70 12.50
C GLY A 96 9.91 0.30 13.16
N THR A 97 9.36 -0.72 12.52
CA THR A 97 9.40 -2.11 13.02
C THR A 97 10.78 -2.74 12.82
N ILE A 98 11.51 -2.35 11.79
CA ILE A 98 12.86 -2.81 11.49
C ILE A 98 13.75 -1.59 11.23
N GLY A 99 14.43 -1.12 12.24
CA GLY A 99 15.32 0.04 12.11
C GLY A 99 14.60 1.30 11.66
N ASP A 100 15.11 1.92 10.59
CA ASP A 100 14.62 3.20 10.07
C ASP A 100 13.63 3.05 8.89
N ASN A 101 12.95 1.92 8.76
CA ASN A 101 12.00 1.62 7.69
C ASN A 101 10.63 2.31 7.89
N CYS A 102 10.61 3.62 7.93
CA CYS A 102 9.45 4.45 8.24
C CYS A 102 8.90 5.22 7.03
N MET A 103 9.35 4.89 5.80
CA MET A 103 8.83 5.48 4.57
C MET A 103 7.96 4.50 3.79
N TYR A 104 6.91 5.03 3.20
CA TYR A 104 6.08 4.35 2.22
C TYR A 104 6.05 5.18 0.93
N PHE A 105 6.61 4.64 -0.14
CA PHE A 105 6.56 5.29 -1.45
C PHE A 105 5.55 4.63 -2.37
N GLU A 106 4.85 5.47 -3.10
CA GLU A 106 3.98 5.08 -4.18
C GLU A 106 4.53 5.58 -5.50
N THR A 107 4.48 4.74 -6.53
CA THR A 107 4.97 5.02 -7.87
C THR A 107 3.96 4.48 -8.89
N GLY A 108 4.21 4.66 -10.17
CA GLY A 108 3.44 4.04 -11.23
C GLY A 108 3.99 4.44 -12.60
N GLN A 109 4.09 3.46 -13.49
CA GLN A 109 4.46 3.73 -14.88
C GLN A 109 3.52 4.78 -15.48
N GLY A 110 4.07 5.68 -16.27
CA GLY A 110 3.33 6.72 -16.93
C GLY A 110 3.20 8.05 -16.16
N SER A 111 3.50 8.10 -14.86
CA SER A 111 3.33 9.33 -14.07
C SER A 111 4.09 10.55 -14.63
N ALA A 112 5.34 10.34 -15.06
CA ALA A 112 6.13 11.40 -15.69
C ALA A 112 5.64 11.75 -17.10
N LEU A 113 5.13 10.77 -17.83
CA LEU A 113 4.59 10.93 -19.19
C LEU A 113 3.27 11.69 -19.15
N SER A 114 2.34 11.30 -18.30
CA SER A 114 1.05 11.98 -18.08
C SER A 114 1.21 13.44 -17.72
N SER A 115 2.30 13.78 -17.02
CA SER A 115 2.64 15.16 -16.65
C SER A 115 3.38 15.93 -17.74
N ASN A 116 3.59 15.37 -18.94
CA ASN A 116 4.48 15.91 -19.96
C ASN A 116 5.87 16.29 -19.42
N ALA A 117 6.40 15.45 -18.55
CA ALA A 117 7.63 15.70 -17.79
C ALA A 117 8.67 14.58 -17.94
N ASN A 118 8.47 13.67 -18.90
CA ASN A 118 9.35 12.54 -19.16
C ASN A 118 10.57 12.88 -20.03
N PHE A 119 10.58 14.02 -20.71
CA PHE A 119 11.69 14.48 -21.60
C PHE A 119 12.08 13.47 -22.69
N GLY A 120 11.11 12.73 -23.23
CA GLY A 120 11.36 11.69 -24.22
C GLY A 120 11.96 10.40 -23.67
N VAL A 121 12.06 10.27 -22.37
CA VAL A 121 12.44 9.03 -21.68
C VAL A 121 11.23 8.13 -21.58
N ASP A 122 11.41 6.82 -21.76
CA ASP A 122 10.35 5.84 -21.65
C ASP A 122 9.88 5.65 -20.20
N GLU A 123 8.68 5.11 -20.05
CA GLU A 123 8.02 4.94 -18.74
C GLU A 123 8.82 4.03 -17.82
N GLN A 124 9.33 2.92 -18.31
CA GLN A 124 10.09 1.95 -17.54
C GLN A 124 11.40 2.54 -16.99
N THR A 125 12.09 3.35 -17.82
CA THR A 125 13.29 4.08 -17.34
C THR A 125 12.92 5.14 -16.30
N CYS A 126 11.81 5.83 -16.47
CA CYS A 126 11.30 6.76 -15.45
C CYS A 126 11.01 6.05 -14.14
N GLU A 127 10.37 4.89 -14.18
CA GLU A 127 10.06 4.10 -12.99
C GLU A 127 11.33 3.59 -12.29
N ALA A 128 12.33 3.10 -13.02
CA ALA A 128 13.64 2.73 -12.46
C ALA A 128 14.32 3.90 -11.72
N ARG A 129 14.11 5.14 -12.17
CA ARG A 129 14.61 6.35 -11.49
C ARG A 129 13.85 6.62 -10.20
N CYS A 130 12.53 6.39 -10.14
CA CYS A 130 11.77 6.43 -8.90
C CYS A 130 12.38 5.47 -7.87
N TYR A 131 12.68 4.26 -8.27
CA TYR A 131 13.24 3.24 -7.39
C TYR A 131 14.64 3.60 -6.89
N ALA A 132 15.44 4.28 -7.70
CA ALA A 132 16.73 4.80 -7.25
C ALA A 132 16.57 5.84 -6.12
N VAL A 133 15.56 6.68 -6.21
CA VAL A 133 15.20 7.64 -5.14
C VAL A 133 14.70 6.89 -3.90
N ALA A 134 13.75 5.97 -4.05
CA ALA A 134 13.19 5.20 -2.95
C ALA A 134 14.27 4.47 -2.13
N ARG A 135 15.23 3.83 -2.79
CA ARG A 135 16.36 3.12 -2.13
C ARG A 135 17.15 3.97 -1.14
N ARG A 136 17.25 5.28 -1.39
CA ARG A 136 17.97 6.21 -0.50
C ARG A 136 17.39 6.21 0.91
N TYR A 137 16.08 6.01 1.04
CA TYR A 137 15.35 6.12 2.30
C TYR A 137 15.02 4.78 2.94
N LYS A 138 15.48 3.65 2.39
CA LYS A 138 15.24 2.29 2.93
C LYS A 138 13.79 2.07 3.33
N PRO A 139 12.82 2.22 2.42
CA PRO A 139 11.40 2.21 2.76
C PRO A 139 10.95 0.85 3.28
N LEU A 140 9.85 0.83 4.06
CA LEU A 140 9.15 -0.40 4.38
C LEU A 140 8.45 -0.95 3.13
N LEU A 141 7.84 -0.07 2.35
CA LEU A 141 7.06 -0.41 1.16
C LEU A 141 7.41 0.50 -0.02
N VAL A 142 7.45 -0.09 -1.21
CA VAL A 142 7.33 0.62 -2.50
C VAL A 142 6.19 -0.01 -3.26
N ASN A 143 5.13 0.75 -3.47
CA ASN A 143 3.92 0.33 -4.16
C ASN A 143 3.87 0.92 -5.57
N THR A 144 3.73 0.08 -6.59
CA THR A 144 3.43 0.55 -7.93
C THR A 144 1.92 0.47 -8.19
N VAL A 145 1.33 1.56 -8.70
CA VAL A 145 -0.10 1.65 -9.04
C VAL A 145 -0.22 1.55 -10.56
N VAL A 146 -0.56 0.37 -11.05
CA VAL A 146 -0.44 0.07 -12.49
C VAL A 146 -1.61 0.54 -13.33
N GLY A 147 -2.79 0.67 -12.77
CA GLY A 147 -3.99 1.02 -13.53
C GLY A 147 -4.45 2.46 -13.38
N PHE A 148 -3.89 3.21 -12.45
CA PHE A 148 -4.35 4.56 -12.12
C PHE A 148 -3.55 5.66 -12.82
N ILE A 149 -2.22 5.58 -12.72
CA ILE A 149 -1.37 6.66 -13.23
C ILE A 149 -1.10 6.45 -14.72
N GLY A 150 -1.87 7.10 -15.54
CA GLY A 150 -1.74 7.09 -17.00
C GLY A 150 -2.65 6.07 -17.71
N PRO A 151 -3.94 5.98 -17.33
CA PRO A 151 -4.88 5.08 -18.01
C PRO A 151 -5.00 5.35 -19.51
N GLU A 152 -4.70 6.55 -19.93
CA GLU A 152 -4.57 6.94 -21.33
C GLU A 152 -3.35 6.33 -22.04
N TYR A 153 -2.38 5.79 -21.30
CA TYR A 153 -1.18 5.14 -21.84
C TYR A 153 -1.18 3.63 -21.60
N LEU A 154 -1.76 3.16 -20.49
CA LEU A 154 -2.00 1.75 -20.22
C LEU A 154 -3.43 1.41 -20.65
N TYR A 155 -3.58 1.15 -21.93
CA TYR A 155 -4.88 1.10 -22.58
C TYR A 155 -5.67 -0.18 -22.29
N ASP A 156 -4.99 -1.32 -22.16
CA ASP A 156 -5.62 -2.62 -22.01
C ASP A 156 -4.98 -3.47 -20.89
N GLY A 157 -5.65 -4.56 -20.53
CA GLY A 157 -5.19 -5.48 -19.49
C GLY A 157 -3.81 -6.07 -19.75
N LYS A 158 -3.38 -6.22 -21.00
CA LYS A 158 -2.03 -6.72 -21.34
C LYS A 158 -0.95 -5.70 -21.03
N GLN A 159 -1.22 -4.43 -21.31
CA GLN A 159 -0.30 -3.34 -20.98
C GLN A 159 -0.19 -3.17 -19.47
N ILE A 160 -1.31 -3.22 -18.75
CA ILE A 160 -1.34 -3.18 -17.28
C ILE A 160 -0.56 -4.35 -16.68
N THR A 161 -0.80 -5.56 -17.17
CA THR A 161 -0.07 -6.77 -16.75
C THR A 161 1.43 -6.63 -16.98
N ARG A 162 1.83 -6.13 -18.14
CA ARG A 162 3.23 -5.89 -18.46
C ARG A 162 3.86 -4.87 -17.53
N ALA A 163 3.19 -3.73 -17.31
CA ALA A 163 3.68 -2.68 -16.44
C ALA A 163 3.92 -3.19 -15.01
N GLY A 164 2.95 -3.89 -14.43
CA GLY A 164 3.09 -4.45 -13.08
C GLY A 164 4.25 -5.45 -12.96
N LEU A 165 4.45 -6.30 -13.95
CA LEU A 165 5.56 -7.26 -13.96
C LEU A 165 6.92 -6.57 -14.16
N GLU A 166 7.01 -5.58 -15.04
CA GLU A 166 8.22 -4.79 -15.27
C GLU A 166 8.64 -4.02 -14.01
N ASP A 167 7.70 -3.35 -13.37
CA ASP A 167 7.92 -2.59 -12.14
C ASP A 167 8.37 -3.50 -11.00
N HIS A 168 7.64 -4.61 -10.79
CA HIS A 168 8.01 -5.60 -9.80
C HIS A 168 9.43 -6.11 -10.03
N PHE A 169 9.75 -6.54 -11.25
CA PHE A 169 11.05 -7.07 -11.61
C PHE A 169 12.17 -6.04 -11.41
N CYS A 170 11.97 -4.81 -11.90
CA CYS A 170 12.92 -3.72 -11.74
C CYS A 170 13.20 -3.42 -10.28
N GLY A 171 12.16 -3.23 -9.47
CA GLY A 171 12.30 -2.92 -8.05
C GLY A 171 12.97 -4.05 -7.26
N LYS A 172 12.64 -5.31 -7.55
CA LYS A 172 13.28 -6.48 -6.93
C LYS A 172 14.76 -6.57 -7.27
N LEU A 173 15.15 -6.32 -8.52
CA LEU A 173 16.56 -6.27 -8.92
C LEU A 173 17.31 -5.14 -8.21
N MET A 174 16.64 -4.06 -7.89
CA MET A 174 17.20 -2.94 -7.13
C MET A 174 17.18 -3.16 -5.61
N GLY A 175 16.65 -4.29 -5.14
CA GLY A 175 16.64 -4.66 -3.71
C GLY A 175 15.55 -3.94 -2.90
N LEU A 176 14.44 -3.57 -3.54
CA LEU A 176 13.31 -2.91 -2.88
C LEU A 176 12.23 -3.90 -2.43
N PRO A 177 11.52 -3.60 -1.34
CA PRO A 177 10.34 -4.32 -0.90
C PRO A 177 9.14 -3.93 -1.79
N MET A 178 9.01 -4.57 -2.94
CA MET A 178 8.01 -4.25 -3.94
C MET A 178 6.63 -4.78 -3.60
N GLY A 179 5.64 -3.91 -3.75
CA GLY A 179 4.24 -4.23 -3.79
C GLY A 179 3.55 -3.63 -5.01
N CYS A 180 2.28 -3.96 -5.17
CA CYS A 180 1.48 -3.48 -6.29
C CYS A 180 0.05 -3.20 -5.86
N ASP A 181 -0.48 -2.06 -6.30
CA ASP A 181 -1.90 -1.85 -6.42
C ASP A 181 -2.34 -2.40 -7.78
N ILE A 182 -2.95 -3.59 -7.73
CA ILE A 182 -3.39 -4.32 -8.92
C ILE A 182 -4.77 -3.82 -9.25
N CYS A 183 -4.83 -2.82 -10.12
CA CYS A 183 -6.04 -2.06 -10.38
C CYS A 183 -6.16 -1.68 -11.86
N TYR A 184 -7.35 -1.30 -12.26
CA TYR A 184 -7.64 -0.65 -13.54
C TYR A 184 -8.73 0.41 -13.37
N THR A 185 -8.69 1.42 -14.21
CA THR A 185 -9.70 2.46 -14.26
C THR A 185 -10.72 2.17 -15.37
N ASN A 186 -11.89 2.80 -15.31
CA ASN A 186 -12.94 2.66 -16.32
C ASN A 186 -12.56 3.20 -17.71
N HIS A 187 -11.37 3.78 -17.85
CA HIS A 187 -10.83 4.25 -19.13
C HIS A 187 -10.07 3.16 -19.90
N ALA A 188 -9.63 2.11 -19.22
CA ALA A 188 -8.87 1.01 -19.83
C ALA A 188 -9.82 -0.07 -20.37
N GLU A 189 -9.44 -0.71 -21.48
CA GLU A 189 -10.04 -1.96 -21.94
C GLU A 189 -9.48 -3.14 -21.12
N ALA A 190 -9.88 -3.20 -19.85
CA ALA A 190 -9.50 -4.23 -18.90
C ALA A 190 -10.70 -4.63 -18.06
N ASP A 191 -10.61 -5.80 -17.45
CA ASP A 191 -11.62 -6.33 -16.56
C ASP A 191 -10.99 -7.01 -15.34
N GLN A 192 -11.83 -7.59 -14.48
CA GLN A 192 -11.36 -8.26 -13.26
C GLN A 192 -10.52 -9.50 -13.59
N ASP A 193 -10.79 -10.20 -14.68
CA ASP A 193 -9.99 -11.37 -15.09
C ASP A 193 -8.54 -10.99 -15.41
N ASP A 194 -8.32 -9.80 -16.00
CA ASP A 194 -6.97 -9.26 -16.23
C ASP A 194 -6.24 -8.99 -14.91
N MET A 195 -6.96 -8.45 -13.91
CA MET A 195 -6.38 -8.18 -12.58
C MET A 195 -6.08 -9.46 -11.82
N ASP A 196 -6.95 -10.46 -11.88
CA ASP A 196 -6.74 -11.77 -11.27
C ASP A 196 -5.53 -12.50 -11.88
N ASN A 197 -5.32 -12.34 -13.20
CA ASN A 197 -4.14 -12.84 -13.87
C ASN A 197 -2.87 -12.15 -13.39
N LEU A 198 -2.86 -10.81 -13.33
CA LEU A 198 -1.72 -10.05 -12.84
C LEU A 198 -1.42 -10.37 -11.38
N LEU A 199 -2.43 -10.44 -10.52
CA LEU A 199 -2.29 -10.85 -9.12
C LEU A 199 -1.59 -12.21 -9.00
N THR A 200 -2.07 -13.20 -9.75
CA THR A 200 -1.50 -14.53 -9.75
C THR A 200 -0.03 -14.55 -10.20
N LEU A 201 0.29 -13.82 -11.25
CA LEU A 201 1.65 -13.72 -11.80
C LEU A 201 2.61 -13.03 -10.81
N LEU A 202 2.20 -11.91 -10.20
CA LEU A 202 3.01 -11.18 -9.24
C LEU A 202 3.28 -12.01 -7.98
N VAL A 203 2.27 -12.68 -7.44
CA VAL A 203 2.44 -13.52 -6.24
C VAL A 203 3.30 -14.75 -6.55
N ALA A 204 3.15 -15.35 -7.73
CA ALA A 204 4.05 -16.40 -8.21
C ALA A 204 5.49 -15.89 -8.41
N GLY A 205 5.64 -14.67 -8.89
CA GLY A 205 6.92 -13.96 -9.04
C GLY A 205 7.58 -13.52 -7.75
N GLY A 206 6.91 -13.70 -6.60
CA GLY A 206 7.47 -13.41 -5.29
C GLY A 206 7.36 -11.93 -4.87
N ILE A 207 6.27 -11.27 -5.24
CA ILE A 207 5.97 -9.93 -4.73
C ILE A 207 5.87 -9.95 -3.19
N ASN A 208 6.28 -8.86 -2.55
CA ASN A 208 6.31 -8.80 -1.09
C ASN A 208 4.92 -8.62 -0.48
N TYR A 209 4.11 -7.77 -1.11
CA TYR A 209 2.75 -7.48 -0.67
C TYR A 209 1.89 -7.02 -1.85
N ILE A 210 0.60 -6.94 -1.65
CA ILE A 210 -0.36 -6.32 -2.57
C ILE A 210 -1.24 -5.36 -1.78
N MET A 211 -1.72 -4.33 -2.44
CA MET A 211 -2.76 -3.48 -1.88
C MET A 211 -4.08 -4.24 -1.93
N GLY A 212 -4.82 -4.23 -0.83
CA GLY A 212 -6.11 -4.88 -0.73
C GLY A 212 -7.14 -3.98 -0.05
N ILE A 213 -8.38 -4.09 -0.48
CA ILE A 213 -9.53 -3.37 0.06
C ILE A 213 -10.64 -4.36 0.46
N PRO A 214 -11.61 -3.96 1.29
CA PRO A 214 -12.69 -4.86 1.72
C PRO A 214 -13.53 -5.43 0.57
N GLY A 215 -13.76 -4.64 -0.48
CA GLY A 215 -14.38 -5.04 -1.74
C GLY A 215 -13.40 -4.94 -2.89
N ALA A 216 -13.87 -5.06 -4.13
CA ALA A 216 -13.04 -4.86 -5.31
C ALA A 216 -13.10 -3.42 -5.85
N ASP A 217 -14.09 -2.65 -5.45
CA ASP A 217 -14.31 -1.28 -5.92
C ASP A 217 -13.63 -0.27 -5.00
N ASP A 218 -12.65 0.45 -5.53
CA ASP A 218 -12.07 1.60 -4.84
C ASP A 218 -12.89 2.85 -5.14
N ILE A 219 -13.69 3.26 -4.16
CA ILE A 219 -14.62 4.39 -4.30
C ILE A 219 -13.90 5.75 -4.33
N MET A 220 -12.67 5.84 -3.89
CA MET A 220 -11.91 7.08 -3.88
C MET A 220 -11.53 7.52 -5.29
N LEU A 221 -11.08 6.59 -6.11
CA LEU A 221 -10.58 6.85 -7.47
C LEU A 221 -11.52 6.31 -8.55
N ASN A 222 -12.64 5.69 -8.15
CA ASN A 222 -13.62 5.09 -9.07
C ASN A 222 -13.00 4.08 -10.03
N TYR A 223 -12.18 3.19 -9.51
CA TYR A 223 -11.57 2.09 -10.25
C TYR A 223 -11.67 0.76 -9.49
N GLN A 224 -11.37 -0.34 -10.18
CA GLN A 224 -11.35 -1.68 -9.60
C GLN A 224 -9.96 -1.99 -9.03
N SER A 225 -9.92 -2.66 -7.88
CA SER A 225 -8.70 -3.08 -7.20
C SER A 225 -8.84 -4.50 -6.65
N THR A 226 -7.84 -4.97 -5.92
CA THR A 226 -7.81 -6.32 -5.32
C THR A 226 -8.59 -6.35 -4.01
N SER A 227 -9.53 -7.28 -3.87
CA SER A 227 -10.24 -7.51 -2.62
C SER A 227 -9.41 -8.34 -1.63
N PHE A 228 -9.80 -8.30 -0.35
CA PHE A 228 -9.22 -9.19 0.66
C PHE A 228 -9.50 -10.67 0.35
N HIS A 229 -10.59 -10.99 -0.34
CA HIS A 229 -10.90 -12.36 -0.77
C HIS A 229 -9.92 -12.85 -1.84
N ASP A 230 -9.57 -12.00 -2.82
CA ASP A 230 -8.61 -12.33 -3.88
C ASP A 230 -7.23 -12.56 -3.28
N ALA A 231 -6.82 -11.71 -2.33
CA ALA A 231 -5.57 -11.87 -1.61
C ALA A 231 -5.48 -13.21 -0.86
N LEU A 232 -6.56 -13.58 -0.15
CA LEU A 232 -6.63 -14.86 0.55
C LEU A 232 -6.65 -16.06 -0.41
N TYR A 233 -7.39 -15.94 -1.51
CA TYR A 233 -7.48 -16.99 -2.52
C TYR A 233 -6.10 -17.29 -3.13
N VAL A 234 -5.40 -16.26 -3.62
CA VAL A 234 -4.09 -16.46 -4.27
C VAL A 234 -3.03 -16.94 -3.28
N ARG A 235 -3.07 -16.48 -2.03
CA ARG A 235 -2.20 -16.95 -0.94
C ARG A 235 -2.37 -18.47 -0.76
N LYS A 236 -3.61 -18.93 -0.70
CA LYS A 236 -3.93 -20.35 -0.56
C LYS A 236 -3.55 -21.15 -1.82
N LEU A 237 -3.85 -20.63 -3.00
CA LEU A 237 -3.55 -21.27 -4.29
C LEU A 237 -2.05 -21.54 -4.44
N LEU A 238 -1.20 -20.59 -4.08
CA LEU A 238 0.25 -20.65 -4.24
C LEU A 238 1.00 -21.10 -2.98
N GLY A 239 0.28 -21.55 -1.94
CA GLY A 239 0.88 -22.03 -0.69
C GLY A 239 1.69 -20.98 0.06
N LYS A 240 1.37 -19.71 -0.12
CA LYS A 240 2.03 -18.59 0.60
C LYS A 240 1.47 -18.45 2.01
N LYS A 241 2.28 -17.91 2.90
CA LYS A 241 1.91 -17.68 4.30
C LYS A 241 2.02 -16.20 4.64
N HIS A 242 1.38 -15.83 5.74
CA HIS A 242 1.59 -14.54 6.38
C HIS A 242 3.03 -14.37 6.86
N ALA A 243 3.42 -13.14 7.17
CA ALA A 243 4.62 -12.90 7.95
C ALA A 243 4.55 -13.71 9.25
N PRO A 244 5.66 -14.30 9.73
CA PRO A 244 5.64 -15.19 10.90
C PRO A 244 5.00 -14.55 12.15
N GLU A 245 5.26 -13.27 12.36
CA GLU A 245 4.73 -12.50 13.49
C GLU A 245 3.20 -12.35 13.39
N PHE A 246 2.70 -12.09 12.19
CA PHE A 246 1.27 -11.97 11.94
C PHE A 246 0.56 -13.33 12.01
N GLU A 247 1.19 -14.38 11.51
CA GLU A 247 0.65 -15.76 11.67
C GLU A 247 0.54 -16.15 13.16
N ALA A 248 1.54 -15.80 13.97
CA ALA A 248 1.50 -16.05 15.40
C ALA A 248 0.35 -15.28 16.08
N TRP A 249 0.19 -14.00 15.73
CA TRP A 249 -0.89 -13.16 16.23
C TRP A 249 -2.28 -13.69 15.83
N LEU A 250 -2.47 -14.12 14.57
CA LEU A 250 -3.74 -14.71 14.11
C LEU A 250 -4.13 -15.96 14.91
N LYS A 251 -3.14 -16.78 15.32
CA LYS A 251 -3.35 -17.97 16.16
C LYS A 251 -3.69 -17.59 17.60
N GLU A 252 -2.98 -16.61 18.18
CA GLU A 252 -3.23 -16.08 19.51
C GLU A 252 -4.64 -15.51 19.62
N MET A 253 -5.05 -14.75 18.59
CA MET A 253 -6.38 -14.15 18.49
C MET A 253 -7.47 -15.15 18.09
N GLN A 254 -7.13 -16.42 17.90
CA GLN A 254 -8.06 -17.48 17.49
C GLN A 254 -8.82 -17.19 16.19
N LEU A 255 -8.20 -16.43 15.27
CA LEU A 255 -8.75 -16.12 13.96
C LEU A 255 -8.45 -17.24 12.96
N VAL A 256 -7.42 -18.04 13.22
CA VAL A 256 -7.07 -19.21 12.43
C VAL A 256 -6.86 -20.43 13.34
N ASN A 257 -7.07 -21.63 12.80
CA ASN A 257 -6.74 -22.87 13.49
C ASN A 257 -5.24 -23.20 13.40
N GLY A 258 -4.81 -24.30 14.03
CA GLY A 258 -3.42 -24.75 14.01
C GLY A 258 -2.85 -25.04 12.60
N GLU A 259 -3.71 -25.30 11.63
CA GLU A 259 -3.35 -25.53 10.23
C GLU A 259 -3.32 -24.23 9.40
N GLY A 260 -3.70 -23.07 10.00
CA GLY A 260 -3.77 -21.78 9.33
C GLY A 260 -5.07 -21.53 8.55
N ASN A 261 -6.10 -22.35 8.75
CA ASN A 261 -7.41 -22.10 8.16
C ASN A 261 -8.19 -21.08 9.01
N ILE A 262 -8.87 -20.13 8.34
CA ILE A 262 -9.71 -19.12 8.98
C ILE A 262 -10.86 -19.80 9.73
N LEU A 263 -11.06 -19.38 10.97
CA LEU A 263 -12.17 -19.83 11.80
C LEU A 263 -13.46 -19.05 11.49
N PRO A 264 -14.64 -19.64 11.78
CA PRO A 264 -15.91 -18.94 11.59
C PRO A 264 -16.00 -17.63 12.38
N VAL A 265 -16.62 -16.62 11.77
CA VAL A 265 -16.72 -15.22 12.24
C VAL A 265 -17.27 -15.06 13.68
N LYS A 266 -18.01 -16.03 14.20
CA LYS A 266 -18.52 -15.99 15.60
C LYS A 266 -17.44 -15.84 16.67
N ALA A 267 -16.23 -16.33 16.40
CA ALA A 267 -15.09 -16.15 17.32
C ALA A 267 -14.58 -14.70 17.31
N THR A 268 -14.60 -14.07 16.15
CA THR A 268 -14.16 -12.68 15.95
C THR A 268 -15.09 -11.68 16.65
N HIS A 269 -16.39 -11.93 16.66
CA HIS A 269 -17.37 -11.06 17.34
C HIS A 269 -17.16 -11.02 18.85
N GLN A 270 -16.82 -12.15 19.47
CA GLN A 270 -16.49 -12.20 20.90
C GLN A 270 -15.21 -11.41 21.23
N LEU A 271 -14.22 -11.49 20.32
CA LEU A 271 -12.96 -10.76 20.45
C LEU A 271 -13.14 -9.23 20.35
N LEU A 272 -14.02 -8.78 19.47
CA LEU A 272 -14.30 -7.35 19.27
C LEU A 272 -15.30 -6.81 20.31
N GLY A 273 -15.83 -7.66 21.20
CA GLY A 273 -16.86 -7.27 22.17
C GLY A 273 -18.23 -6.99 21.54
N ILE A 274 -18.44 -7.48 20.32
CA ILE A 274 -19.72 -7.36 19.61
C ILE A 274 -20.64 -8.50 20.11
N GLU A 275 -21.53 -8.20 21.04
CA GLU A 275 -22.40 -9.22 21.65
C GLU A 275 -23.56 -9.66 20.74
N LYS A 276 -23.99 -8.81 19.79
CA LYS A 276 -25.06 -9.13 18.82
C LYS A 276 -24.80 -8.48 17.46
N MET A 277 -24.99 -9.24 16.39
CA MET A 277 -24.91 -8.71 15.02
C MET A 277 -25.97 -7.65 14.69
N GLU A 278 -27.06 -7.62 15.44
CA GLU A 278 -28.17 -6.67 15.25
C GLU A 278 -27.77 -5.23 15.63
N GLU A 279 -26.77 -5.05 16.48
CA GLU A 279 -26.30 -3.72 16.92
C GLU A 279 -25.35 -3.02 15.93
N VAL A 280 -24.91 -3.71 14.86
CA VAL A 280 -23.96 -3.16 13.87
C VAL A 280 -24.68 -2.52 12.68
N TYR A 281 -25.99 -2.76 12.52
CA TYR A 281 -26.79 -2.31 11.37
C TYR A 281 -27.91 -1.31 11.73
N GLU A 282 -27.97 -0.82 12.96
CA GLU A 282 -28.77 0.33 13.36
C GLU A 282 -27.92 1.63 13.37
#